data_5929a4d6f67e0340dbc75e07433b0272
#
_entry.id   5929a4d6f67e0340dbc75e07433b0272
#
_cell.length_a   1.000
_cell.length_b   1.000
_cell.length_c   1.000
_cell.angle_alpha   90.00
_cell.angle_beta   90.00
_cell.angle_gamma   90.00
#
_symmetry.space_group_name_H-M   'P 1'
#
loop_
_entity.id
_entity.type
_entity.pdbx_description
1 polymer ?
#
loop_
_entity_poly.entity_id
_entity_poly.type
_entity_poly.pdbx_seq_one_letter_code
_entity_poly.pdbx_strand_id
1 'polypeptide(L)'
;MITVRDLGWKYAPLTDGSKPVESLKRVSFDIRSGSFVGIIGPTGAGKSTLCMALAGIIPNLADGTMSGVVEVNGMNTSRHSVSALSERVGYVQQDPEAQLFCSSVEDEIAFPLENRGVAPNIIDKQIDIMLDLVGMAGYRKRVPTSLSGGQMQRVAIAAALAAEPDVLILDEPTAALDPEGKQEVFDVLDRIRQTRSMTVIMAEQDTEHIAYWADQVLFMVNGEVVRNGDASLFTRERRLLESSGVRVSDGPSPVIKALPVGNDAKPKHAIISLDHVTHRYGQGGNASPALDDVSLDIEQGAFVGLIGRNGSGKTTLAKHLNGLIQPTQGIVNVDGLDVSKHSVGEMAAHVGFVFQNPDHQIFCSSTKEEIAFGPTALGLDAATVFKRVDEMMTLFDLHRYEDVSPATLGYGERRAVALSSVIAMRTPILVLDEPTAGLDHRLASRVLGTVEKLNRHGVTVIMISHDMRAVYRYCTHVLELEDGHIVQYGPIDKSQEAQQSPARQARQPYKSRGPVSATHVLLKIAKDECDKEER
;
A
#
# COMPACT_ATOMS: atom_id res chain seq x y z
N MET A 1 -28.21 6.54 5.23
CA MET A 1 -27.78 7.97 5.21
C MET A 1 -26.76 8.20 6.30
N ILE A 2 -25.67 8.91 6.02
CA ILE A 2 -24.65 9.25 7.02
C ILE A 2 -24.63 10.77 7.16
N THR A 3 -24.60 11.23 8.41
CA THR A 3 -24.59 12.66 8.75
C THR A 3 -23.44 12.94 9.71
N VAL A 4 -22.59 13.89 9.37
CA VAL A 4 -21.48 14.35 10.21
C VAL A 4 -21.65 15.86 10.45
N ARG A 5 -21.59 16.29 11.72
CA ARG A 5 -21.75 17.68 12.13
C ARG A 5 -20.66 18.08 13.11
N ASP A 6 -19.86 19.08 12.72
CA ASP A 6 -18.79 19.70 13.51
C ASP A 6 -17.85 18.70 14.20
N LEU A 7 -17.61 17.56 13.53
CA LEU A 7 -16.75 16.51 14.05
C LEU A 7 -15.32 17.02 14.22
N GLY A 8 -14.83 16.94 15.44
CA GLY A 8 -13.43 17.13 15.80
C GLY A 8 -12.92 15.93 16.58
N TRP A 9 -11.65 15.58 16.36
CA TRP A 9 -10.98 14.53 17.12
C TRP A 9 -9.58 14.95 17.50
N LYS A 10 -9.25 14.77 18.78
CA LYS A 10 -7.90 14.96 19.34
C LYS A 10 -7.47 13.66 20.00
N TYR A 11 -6.39 13.05 19.50
CA TYR A 11 -5.76 11.92 20.15
C TYR A 11 -5.14 12.35 21.48
N ALA A 12 -5.24 11.47 22.49
CA ALA A 12 -4.56 11.67 23.76
C ALA A 12 -3.03 11.75 23.58
N PRO A 13 -2.32 12.47 24.44
CA PRO A 13 -0.85 12.47 24.42
C PRO A 13 -0.31 11.06 24.64
N LEU A 14 0.65 10.62 23.84
CA LEU A 14 1.27 9.30 23.94
C LEU A 14 2.29 9.20 25.07
N THR A 15 2.84 10.34 25.52
CA THR A 15 3.80 10.42 26.63
C THR A 15 3.47 11.61 27.52
N ASP A 16 3.79 11.50 28.81
CA ASP A 16 3.62 12.58 29.76
C ASP A 16 4.38 13.84 29.28
N GLY A 17 3.64 14.93 29.09
CA GLY A 17 4.18 16.21 28.62
C GLY A 17 4.08 16.47 27.11
N SER A 18 3.69 15.49 26.29
CA SER A 18 3.38 15.72 24.88
C SER A 18 2.01 16.41 24.70
N LYS A 19 1.83 17.13 23.60
CA LYS A 19 0.55 17.78 23.28
C LYS A 19 -0.40 16.83 22.56
N PRO A 20 -1.73 16.93 22.84
CA PRO A 20 -2.72 16.20 22.05
C PRO A 20 -2.60 16.54 20.55
N VAL A 21 -2.74 15.52 19.70
CA VAL A 21 -2.70 15.69 18.24
C VAL A 21 -4.13 15.86 17.71
N GLU A 22 -4.46 17.04 17.19
CA GLU A 22 -5.75 17.31 16.58
C GLU A 22 -5.78 16.79 15.14
N SER A 23 -6.50 15.69 14.91
CA SER A 23 -6.56 14.99 13.62
C SER A 23 -7.79 15.37 12.79
N LEU A 24 -8.91 15.74 13.42
CA LEU A 24 -10.12 16.22 12.73
C LEU A 24 -10.56 17.55 13.33
N LYS A 25 -11.02 18.48 12.46
CA LYS A 25 -11.39 19.85 12.84
C LYS A 25 -12.70 20.26 12.16
N ARG A 26 -13.79 20.33 12.95
CA ARG A 26 -15.10 20.81 12.50
C ARG A 26 -15.57 20.24 11.15
N VAL A 27 -15.37 18.94 10.95
CA VAL A 27 -15.78 18.24 9.73
C VAL A 27 -17.29 18.12 9.69
N SER A 28 -17.92 18.56 8.58
CA SER A 28 -19.36 18.50 8.39
C SER A 28 -19.71 18.13 6.95
N PHE A 29 -20.52 17.06 6.76
CA PHE A 29 -21.04 16.63 5.47
C PHE A 29 -22.20 15.64 5.64
N ASP A 30 -22.89 15.38 4.53
CA ASP A 30 -23.90 14.32 4.42
C ASP A 30 -23.53 13.36 3.29
N ILE A 31 -23.82 12.06 3.49
CA ILE A 31 -23.69 11.01 2.48
C ILE A 31 -25.06 10.37 2.25
N ARG A 32 -25.45 10.24 0.98
CA ARG A 32 -26.68 9.55 0.59
C ARG A 32 -26.49 8.03 0.65
N SER A 33 -27.55 7.31 1.05
CA SER A 33 -27.53 5.85 0.99
C SER A 33 -27.34 5.37 -0.45
N GLY A 34 -26.54 4.31 -0.62
CA GLY A 34 -26.25 3.69 -1.91
C GLY A 34 -25.24 4.44 -2.78
N SER A 35 -24.62 5.54 -2.28
CA SER A 35 -23.59 6.27 -3.02
C SER A 35 -22.19 5.68 -2.80
N PHE A 36 -21.32 5.88 -3.79
CA PHE A 36 -19.88 5.66 -3.67
C PHE A 36 -19.20 6.99 -3.34
N VAL A 37 -18.53 7.05 -2.20
CA VAL A 37 -17.88 8.26 -1.69
C VAL A 37 -16.37 8.07 -1.64
N GLY A 38 -15.64 8.91 -2.36
CA GLY A 38 -14.18 8.97 -2.28
C GLY A 38 -13.72 9.99 -1.24
N ILE A 39 -12.87 9.58 -0.31
CA ILE A 39 -12.15 10.48 0.60
C ILE A 39 -10.72 10.60 0.11
N ILE A 40 -10.32 11.78 -0.34
CA ILE A 40 -8.99 12.06 -0.87
C ILE A 40 -8.27 13.11 -0.04
N GLY A 41 -6.95 13.10 -0.06
CA GLY A 41 -6.13 14.06 0.67
C GLY A 41 -4.70 13.56 0.87
N PRO A 42 -3.76 14.45 1.22
CA PRO A 42 -2.38 14.05 1.51
C PRO A 42 -2.28 13.11 2.72
N THR A 43 -1.10 12.53 2.91
CA THR A 43 -0.77 11.79 4.15
C THR A 43 -0.94 12.72 5.35
N GLY A 44 -1.51 12.21 6.44
CA GLY A 44 -1.80 13.03 7.64
C GLY A 44 -3.01 13.97 7.51
N ALA A 45 -3.79 13.91 6.41
CA ALA A 45 -5.00 14.74 6.25
C ALA A 45 -6.17 14.37 7.18
N GLY A 46 -6.10 13.22 7.86
CA GLY A 46 -7.15 12.73 8.76
C GLY A 46 -8.13 11.73 8.11
N LYS A 47 -7.80 11.19 6.92
CA LYS A 47 -8.67 10.23 6.18
C LYS A 47 -9.00 8.99 7.00
N SER A 48 -7.98 8.28 7.51
CA SER A 48 -8.17 7.08 8.35
C SER A 48 -8.90 7.40 9.65
N THR A 49 -8.59 8.55 10.27
CA THR A 49 -9.31 9.01 11.47
C THR A 49 -10.79 9.25 11.18
N LEU A 50 -11.12 9.80 10.01
CA LEU A 50 -12.51 9.97 9.60
C LEU A 50 -13.18 8.60 9.35
N CYS A 51 -12.50 7.67 8.67
CA CYS A 51 -12.99 6.30 8.47
C CYS A 51 -13.28 5.60 9.81
N MET A 52 -12.36 5.70 10.77
CA MET A 52 -12.55 5.15 12.13
C MET A 52 -13.71 5.81 12.89
N ALA A 53 -13.93 7.11 12.72
CA ALA A 53 -15.06 7.81 13.35
C ALA A 53 -16.41 7.36 12.74
N LEU A 54 -16.46 7.14 11.43
CA LEU A 54 -17.64 6.61 10.73
C LEU A 54 -17.92 5.15 11.10
N ALA A 55 -16.88 4.34 11.33
CA ALA A 55 -17.00 2.97 11.80
C ALA A 55 -17.30 2.85 13.32
N GLY A 56 -17.28 3.96 14.05
CA GLY A 56 -17.48 4.00 15.49
C GLY A 56 -16.33 3.46 16.33
N ILE A 57 -15.16 3.21 15.74
CA ILE A 57 -13.93 2.86 16.43
C ILE A 57 -13.50 4.04 17.32
N ILE A 58 -13.64 5.24 16.80
CA ILE A 58 -13.51 6.50 17.54
C ILE A 58 -14.93 6.97 17.90
N PRO A 59 -15.21 7.31 19.17
CA PRO A 59 -14.32 7.40 20.33
C PRO A 59 -14.24 6.11 21.19
N ASN A 60 -14.86 5.01 20.76
CA ASN A 60 -15.13 3.87 21.64
C ASN A 60 -13.88 3.03 21.99
N LEU A 61 -12.91 2.92 21.06
CA LEU A 61 -11.71 2.07 21.21
C LEU A 61 -10.40 2.86 21.15
N ALA A 62 -10.44 4.16 20.87
CA ALA A 62 -9.26 4.99 20.81
C ALA A 62 -9.30 6.07 21.90
N ASP A 63 -8.16 6.29 22.55
CA ASP A 63 -8.03 7.33 23.57
C ASP A 63 -7.95 8.72 22.94
N GLY A 64 -8.85 9.61 23.35
CA GLY A 64 -8.91 10.96 22.83
C GLY A 64 -10.17 11.71 23.20
N THR A 65 -10.36 12.86 22.59
CA THR A 65 -11.52 13.70 22.80
C THR A 65 -12.24 13.97 21.49
N MET A 66 -13.52 13.57 21.42
CA MET A 66 -14.42 13.81 20.30
C MET A 66 -15.31 15.02 20.56
N SER A 67 -15.50 15.85 19.55
CA SER A 67 -16.53 16.90 19.50
C SER A 67 -17.42 16.68 18.29
N GLY A 68 -18.63 17.27 18.32
CA GLY A 68 -19.58 17.12 17.22
C GLY A 68 -20.34 15.78 17.26
N VAL A 69 -20.96 15.43 16.13
CA VAL A 69 -21.86 14.27 16.02
C VAL A 69 -21.60 13.51 14.72
N VAL A 70 -21.53 12.19 14.80
CA VAL A 70 -21.54 11.28 13.67
C VAL A 70 -22.71 10.32 13.80
N GLU A 71 -23.56 10.28 12.78
CA GLU A 71 -24.69 9.36 12.68
C GLU A 71 -24.58 8.53 11.40
N VAL A 72 -24.65 7.21 11.56
CA VAL A 72 -24.67 6.23 10.46
C VAL A 72 -25.98 5.46 10.53
N ASN A 73 -26.81 5.62 9.51
CA ASN A 73 -28.15 5.00 9.44
C ASN A 73 -29.00 5.23 10.71
N GLY A 74 -28.95 6.45 11.30
CA GLY A 74 -29.66 6.83 12.50
C GLY A 74 -29.02 6.40 13.81
N MET A 75 -27.86 5.71 13.76
CA MET A 75 -27.08 5.32 14.93
C MET A 75 -25.97 6.34 15.18
N ASN A 76 -25.95 6.96 16.35
CA ASN A 76 -24.88 7.86 16.78
C ASN A 76 -23.65 7.05 17.20
N THR A 77 -22.50 7.26 16.55
CA THR A 77 -21.29 6.44 16.76
C THR A 77 -20.68 6.57 18.15
N SER A 78 -20.89 7.68 18.85
CA SER A 78 -20.41 7.87 20.22
C SER A 78 -21.34 7.31 21.31
N ARG A 79 -22.56 6.89 20.94
CA ARG A 79 -23.56 6.37 21.88
C ARG A 79 -23.84 4.88 21.71
N HIS A 80 -23.39 4.28 20.63
CA HIS A 80 -23.54 2.86 20.34
C HIS A 80 -22.19 2.18 20.43
N SER A 81 -22.15 0.94 20.91
CA SER A 81 -20.94 0.14 20.93
C SER A 81 -20.47 -0.20 19.52
N VAL A 82 -19.16 -0.47 19.36
CA VAL A 82 -18.61 -0.93 18.08
C VAL A 82 -19.30 -2.20 17.60
N SER A 83 -19.64 -3.11 18.52
CA SER A 83 -20.38 -4.34 18.20
C SER A 83 -21.74 -4.04 17.57
N ALA A 84 -22.52 -3.11 18.13
CA ALA A 84 -23.81 -2.71 17.54
C ALA A 84 -23.66 -2.00 16.18
N LEU A 85 -22.63 -1.16 16.03
CA LEU A 85 -22.35 -0.48 14.77
C LEU A 85 -21.85 -1.44 13.69
N SER A 86 -21.07 -2.47 14.05
CA SER A 86 -20.57 -3.47 13.11
C SER A 86 -21.66 -4.31 12.44
N GLU A 87 -22.90 -4.30 12.97
CA GLU A 87 -24.05 -4.90 12.28
C GLU A 87 -24.42 -4.16 10.99
N ARG A 88 -24.10 -2.86 10.93
CA ARG A 88 -24.47 -1.98 9.81
C ARG A 88 -23.28 -1.47 9.02
N VAL A 89 -22.08 -1.53 9.59
CA VAL A 89 -20.86 -0.96 9.01
C VAL A 89 -19.78 -2.02 8.94
N GLY A 90 -19.37 -2.38 7.73
CA GLY A 90 -18.15 -3.14 7.46
C GLY A 90 -16.97 -2.18 7.36
N TYR A 91 -15.86 -2.49 7.99
CA TYR A 91 -14.63 -1.71 7.95
C TYR A 91 -13.45 -2.58 7.51
N VAL A 92 -12.73 -2.11 6.50
CA VAL A 92 -11.52 -2.75 5.98
C VAL A 92 -10.36 -1.79 6.21
N GLN A 93 -9.34 -2.25 6.93
CA GLN A 93 -8.16 -1.48 7.30
C GLN A 93 -7.17 -1.40 6.14
N GLN A 94 -6.24 -0.44 6.23
CA GLN A 94 -5.17 -0.26 5.26
C GLN A 94 -4.23 -1.47 5.19
N ASP A 95 -3.93 -2.09 6.33
CA ASP A 95 -3.08 -3.27 6.43
C ASP A 95 -3.95 -4.52 6.66
N PRO A 96 -4.14 -5.40 5.66
CA PRO A 96 -4.91 -6.62 5.82
C PRO A 96 -4.20 -7.63 6.73
N GLU A 97 -2.86 -7.62 6.85
CA GLU A 97 -2.12 -8.52 7.74
C GLU A 97 -2.47 -8.23 9.21
N ALA A 98 -2.66 -6.95 9.57
CA ALA A 98 -3.07 -6.56 10.90
C ALA A 98 -4.55 -6.86 11.20
N GLN A 99 -5.37 -7.06 10.17
CA GLN A 99 -6.81 -7.32 10.31
C GLN A 99 -7.13 -8.83 10.37
N LEU A 100 -6.41 -9.66 9.61
CA LEU A 100 -6.65 -11.11 9.51
C LEU A 100 -5.90 -11.85 10.62
N PHE A 101 -6.63 -12.58 11.46
CA PHE A 101 -6.07 -13.23 12.66
C PHE A 101 -6.51 -14.70 12.85
N CYS A 102 -7.48 -15.19 12.06
CA CYS A 102 -7.97 -16.56 12.15
C CYS A 102 -7.00 -17.57 11.50
N SER A 103 -7.24 -18.84 11.77
CA SER A 103 -6.38 -19.94 11.27
C SER A 103 -6.61 -20.30 9.81
N SER A 104 -7.77 -19.95 9.26
CA SER A 104 -8.12 -20.20 7.87
C SER A 104 -8.96 -19.06 7.28
N VAL A 105 -9.00 -18.98 5.95
CA VAL A 105 -9.83 -18.01 5.21
C VAL A 105 -11.32 -18.18 5.54
N GLU A 106 -11.80 -19.43 5.67
CA GLU A 106 -13.19 -19.67 6.06
C GLU A 106 -13.51 -19.15 7.46
N ASP A 107 -12.58 -19.34 8.42
CA ASP A 107 -12.77 -18.84 9.80
C ASP A 107 -12.84 -17.30 9.83
N GLU A 108 -12.04 -16.60 9.01
CA GLU A 108 -12.13 -15.14 8.87
C GLU A 108 -13.50 -14.66 8.39
N ILE A 109 -14.07 -15.36 7.41
CA ILE A 109 -15.39 -15.02 6.86
C ILE A 109 -16.51 -15.44 7.82
N ALA A 110 -16.35 -16.56 8.55
CA ALA A 110 -17.30 -17.05 9.54
C ALA A 110 -17.38 -16.18 10.78
N PHE A 111 -16.24 -15.63 11.24
CA PHE A 111 -16.09 -14.94 12.52
C PHE A 111 -17.16 -13.86 12.80
N PRO A 112 -17.47 -12.91 11.89
CA PRO A 112 -18.54 -11.93 12.15
C PRO A 112 -19.94 -12.54 12.23
N LEU A 113 -20.19 -13.68 11.60
CA LEU A 113 -21.48 -14.37 11.63
C LEU A 113 -21.63 -15.23 12.90
N GLU A 114 -20.56 -15.89 13.33
CA GLU A 114 -20.53 -16.66 14.57
C GLU A 114 -20.77 -15.77 15.79
N ASN A 115 -20.14 -14.57 15.81
CA ASN A 115 -20.37 -13.57 16.87
C ASN A 115 -21.82 -13.08 16.94
N ARG A 116 -22.60 -13.24 15.86
CA ARG A 116 -24.04 -12.91 15.80
C ARG A 116 -24.92 -14.12 16.08
N GLY A 117 -24.35 -15.30 16.35
CA GLY A 117 -25.09 -16.52 16.62
C GLY A 117 -25.84 -17.07 15.40
N VAL A 118 -25.36 -16.78 14.18
CA VAL A 118 -25.92 -17.32 12.93
C VAL A 118 -25.72 -18.84 12.90
N ALA A 119 -26.73 -19.57 12.42
CA ALA A 119 -26.67 -21.03 12.36
C ALA A 119 -25.54 -21.54 11.44
N PRO A 120 -24.82 -22.63 11.80
CA PRO A 120 -23.65 -23.11 11.04
C PRO A 120 -23.92 -23.42 9.56
N ASN A 121 -25.09 -23.93 9.22
CA ASN A 121 -25.48 -24.23 7.85
C ASN A 121 -25.68 -22.96 6.99
N ILE A 122 -26.04 -21.83 7.60
CA ILE A 122 -26.15 -20.52 6.94
C ILE A 122 -24.75 -19.94 6.77
N ILE A 123 -23.90 -20.05 7.81
CA ILE A 123 -22.50 -19.60 7.75
C ILE A 123 -21.76 -20.29 6.61
N ASP A 124 -21.90 -21.61 6.49
CA ASP A 124 -21.22 -22.39 5.44
C ASP A 124 -21.59 -21.93 4.03
N LYS A 125 -22.89 -21.70 3.76
CA LYS A 125 -23.36 -21.14 2.49
C LYS A 125 -22.82 -19.72 2.25
N GLN A 126 -22.81 -18.87 3.30
CA GLN A 126 -22.35 -17.49 3.19
C GLN A 126 -20.85 -17.40 2.90
N ILE A 127 -20.04 -18.32 3.45
CA ILE A 127 -18.61 -18.43 3.12
C ILE A 127 -18.44 -18.66 1.63
N ASP A 128 -19.14 -19.62 1.05
CA ASP A 128 -19.03 -19.94 -0.37
C ASP A 128 -19.44 -18.74 -1.25
N ILE A 129 -20.54 -18.05 -0.89
CA ILE A 129 -21.00 -16.84 -1.60
C ILE A 129 -19.95 -15.73 -1.53
N MET A 130 -19.35 -15.51 -0.38
CA MET A 130 -18.33 -14.47 -0.22
C MET A 130 -17.05 -14.80 -0.97
N LEU A 131 -16.60 -16.06 -0.93
CA LEU A 131 -15.43 -16.52 -1.67
C LEU A 131 -15.62 -16.41 -3.18
N ASP A 132 -16.80 -16.75 -3.70
CA ASP A 132 -17.14 -16.55 -5.11
C ASP A 132 -17.15 -15.06 -5.49
N LEU A 133 -17.74 -14.22 -4.64
CA LEU A 133 -17.81 -12.77 -4.86
C LEU A 133 -16.42 -12.15 -5.05
N VAL A 134 -15.46 -12.56 -4.21
CA VAL A 134 -14.08 -12.03 -4.24
C VAL A 134 -13.13 -12.86 -5.12
N GLY A 135 -13.61 -13.90 -5.82
CA GLY A 135 -12.80 -14.75 -6.69
C GLY A 135 -11.78 -15.62 -5.96
N MET A 136 -12.13 -16.11 -4.76
CA MET A 136 -11.24 -16.86 -3.87
C MET A 136 -11.77 -18.28 -3.53
N ALA A 137 -12.66 -18.87 -4.35
CA ALA A 137 -13.31 -20.16 -4.07
C ALA A 137 -12.32 -21.30 -3.72
N GLY A 138 -11.15 -21.36 -4.36
CA GLY A 138 -10.13 -22.38 -4.11
C GLY A 138 -9.28 -22.17 -2.85
N TYR A 139 -9.51 -21.10 -2.08
CA TYR A 139 -8.64 -20.68 -0.96
C TYR A 139 -9.25 -20.93 0.42
N ARG A 140 -10.44 -21.50 0.49
CA ARG A 140 -11.26 -21.67 1.69
C ARG A 140 -10.47 -22.15 2.92
N LYS A 141 -9.64 -23.19 2.75
CA LYS A 141 -8.86 -23.84 3.82
C LYS A 141 -7.44 -23.28 3.98
N ARG A 142 -7.06 -22.25 3.22
CA ARG A 142 -5.72 -21.68 3.32
C ARG A 142 -5.57 -20.83 4.55
N VAL A 143 -4.34 -20.80 5.08
CA VAL A 143 -3.97 -19.88 6.18
C VAL A 143 -3.80 -18.47 5.59
N PRO A 144 -4.40 -17.42 6.17
CA PRO A 144 -4.31 -16.04 5.63
C PRO A 144 -2.89 -15.56 5.40
N THR A 145 -1.94 -15.87 6.29
CA THR A 145 -0.52 -15.48 6.16
C THR A 145 0.21 -16.13 4.98
N SER A 146 -0.39 -17.14 4.34
CA SER A 146 0.15 -17.78 3.12
C SER A 146 -0.31 -17.10 1.83
N LEU A 147 -1.16 -16.08 1.92
CA LEU A 147 -1.76 -15.38 0.79
C LEU A 147 -0.89 -14.20 0.36
N SER A 148 -1.03 -13.77 -0.90
CA SER A 148 -0.47 -12.48 -1.34
C SER A 148 -1.26 -11.31 -0.73
N GLY A 149 -0.66 -10.10 -0.69
CA GLY A 149 -1.31 -8.90 -0.17
C GLY A 149 -2.67 -8.62 -0.83
N GLY A 150 -2.80 -8.78 -2.16
CA GLY A 150 -4.07 -8.64 -2.87
C GLY A 150 -5.09 -9.73 -2.52
N GLN A 151 -4.63 -10.96 -2.28
CA GLN A 151 -5.50 -12.04 -1.81
C GLN A 151 -5.97 -11.80 -0.38
N MET A 152 -5.07 -11.36 0.52
CA MET A 152 -5.42 -10.97 1.90
C MET A 152 -6.43 -9.83 1.91
N GLN A 153 -6.24 -8.81 1.08
CA GLN A 153 -7.18 -7.69 0.95
C GLN A 153 -8.59 -8.16 0.50
N ARG A 154 -8.66 -9.07 -0.47
CA ARG A 154 -9.95 -9.64 -0.90
C ARG A 154 -10.62 -10.48 0.18
N VAL A 155 -9.86 -11.21 0.99
CA VAL A 155 -10.39 -11.94 2.16
C VAL A 155 -10.91 -10.96 3.22
N ALA A 156 -10.19 -9.87 3.51
CA ALA A 156 -10.63 -8.84 4.44
C ALA A 156 -11.94 -8.16 3.98
N ILE A 157 -12.07 -7.91 2.67
CA ILE A 157 -13.32 -7.40 2.08
C ILE A 157 -14.44 -8.45 2.21
N ALA A 158 -14.17 -9.73 1.94
CA ALA A 158 -15.14 -10.81 2.08
C ALA A 158 -15.64 -10.94 3.52
N ALA A 159 -14.73 -10.90 4.50
CA ALA A 159 -15.08 -10.95 5.91
C ALA A 159 -15.93 -9.74 6.35
N ALA A 160 -15.57 -8.51 5.91
CA ALA A 160 -16.35 -7.31 6.19
C ALA A 160 -17.76 -7.35 5.57
N LEU A 161 -17.93 -8.05 4.43
CA LEU A 161 -19.21 -8.18 3.71
C LEU A 161 -20.05 -9.35 4.20
N ALA A 162 -19.46 -10.33 4.87
CA ALA A 162 -20.16 -11.57 5.27
C ALA A 162 -21.41 -11.27 6.11
N ALA A 163 -21.34 -10.25 6.93
CA ALA A 163 -22.43 -9.79 7.78
C ALA A 163 -23.46 -8.87 7.09
N GLU A 164 -23.35 -8.67 5.77
CA GLU A 164 -24.25 -7.87 4.93
C GLU A 164 -24.47 -6.44 5.43
N PRO A 165 -23.40 -5.65 5.64
CA PRO A 165 -23.53 -4.29 6.14
C PRO A 165 -24.23 -3.36 5.16
N ASP A 166 -24.87 -2.29 5.67
CA ASP A 166 -25.46 -1.21 4.84
C ASP A 166 -24.38 -0.25 4.31
N VAL A 167 -23.24 -0.16 5.00
CA VAL A 167 -22.12 0.71 4.69
C VAL A 167 -20.83 -0.09 4.71
N LEU A 168 -20.03 0.02 3.66
CA LEU A 168 -18.67 -0.51 3.59
C LEU A 168 -17.67 0.64 3.57
N ILE A 169 -16.76 0.65 4.53
CA ILE A 169 -15.68 1.64 4.64
C ILE A 169 -14.37 0.93 4.33
N LEU A 170 -13.61 1.49 3.39
CA LEU A 170 -12.32 0.96 2.92
C LEU A 170 -11.25 2.04 3.15
N ASP A 171 -10.28 1.76 3.98
CA ASP A 171 -9.18 2.67 4.28
C ASP A 171 -7.93 2.28 3.49
N GLU A 172 -7.63 3.01 2.42
CA GLU A 172 -6.52 2.80 1.47
C GLU A 172 -6.38 1.32 1.02
N PRO A 173 -7.47 0.66 0.55
CA PRO A 173 -7.47 -0.80 0.31
C PRO A 173 -6.56 -1.23 -0.83
N THR A 174 -6.00 -0.31 -1.61
CA THR A 174 -5.16 -0.63 -2.78
C THR A 174 -3.72 -0.16 -2.64
N ALA A 175 -3.33 0.43 -1.50
CA ALA A 175 -2.04 1.10 -1.32
C ALA A 175 -0.82 0.18 -1.53
N ALA A 176 -0.92 -1.11 -1.17
CA ALA A 176 0.17 -2.09 -1.25
C ALA A 176 0.00 -3.10 -2.41
N LEU A 177 -0.96 -2.86 -3.33
CA LEU A 177 -1.30 -3.80 -4.38
C LEU A 177 -0.60 -3.46 -5.70
N ASP A 178 -0.23 -4.51 -6.44
CA ASP A 178 0.17 -4.40 -7.84
C ASP A 178 -1.03 -3.99 -8.72
N PRO A 179 -0.79 -3.57 -9.97
CA PRO A 179 -1.87 -3.11 -10.85
C PRO A 179 -2.97 -4.15 -11.07
N GLU A 180 -2.63 -5.44 -11.09
CA GLU A 180 -3.60 -6.52 -11.24
C GLU A 180 -4.44 -6.71 -9.97
N GLY A 181 -3.80 -6.74 -8.79
CA GLY A 181 -4.48 -6.81 -7.50
C GLY A 181 -5.40 -5.60 -7.24
N LYS A 182 -4.99 -4.40 -7.66
CA LYS A 182 -5.87 -3.21 -7.65
C LYS A 182 -7.11 -3.44 -8.50
N GLN A 183 -6.92 -3.94 -9.74
CA GLN A 183 -8.02 -4.24 -10.65
C GLN A 183 -8.98 -5.27 -10.06
N GLU A 184 -8.45 -6.34 -9.47
CA GLU A 184 -9.27 -7.38 -8.82
C GLU A 184 -10.12 -6.83 -7.68
N VAL A 185 -9.57 -5.93 -6.84
CA VAL A 185 -10.34 -5.26 -5.78
C VAL A 185 -11.45 -4.38 -6.38
N PHE A 186 -11.15 -3.61 -7.43
CA PHE A 186 -12.17 -2.79 -8.09
C PHE A 186 -13.23 -3.61 -8.79
N ASP A 187 -12.89 -4.75 -9.40
CA ASP A 187 -13.86 -5.67 -9.98
C ASP A 187 -14.82 -6.25 -8.91
N VAL A 188 -14.32 -6.51 -7.71
CA VAL A 188 -15.15 -6.90 -6.55
C VAL A 188 -16.10 -5.76 -6.17
N LEU A 189 -15.59 -4.53 -6.03
CA LEU A 189 -16.42 -3.37 -5.69
C LEU A 189 -17.49 -3.08 -6.76
N ASP A 190 -17.19 -3.32 -8.04
CA ASP A 190 -18.16 -3.19 -9.12
C ASP A 190 -19.29 -4.22 -9.00
N ARG A 191 -18.97 -5.48 -8.74
CA ARG A 191 -19.96 -6.52 -8.47
C ARG A 191 -20.87 -6.16 -7.30
N ILE A 192 -20.28 -5.66 -6.20
CA ILE A 192 -21.05 -5.23 -5.03
C ILE A 192 -22.02 -4.10 -5.40
N ARG A 193 -21.55 -3.08 -6.12
CA ARG A 193 -22.38 -1.95 -6.56
C ARG A 193 -23.54 -2.38 -7.46
N GLN A 194 -23.31 -3.36 -8.33
CA GLN A 194 -24.35 -3.88 -9.24
C GLN A 194 -25.40 -4.75 -8.53
N THR A 195 -25.01 -5.42 -7.45
CA THR A 195 -25.85 -6.41 -6.78
C THR A 195 -26.54 -5.89 -5.52
N ARG A 196 -26.01 -4.86 -4.89
CA ARG A 196 -26.47 -4.35 -3.59
C ARG A 196 -26.59 -2.82 -3.59
N SER A 197 -27.64 -2.31 -2.94
CA SER A 197 -27.81 -0.87 -2.69
C SER A 197 -27.01 -0.44 -1.45
N MET A 198 -25.72 -0.76 -1.39
CA MET A 198 -24.83 -0.49 -0.27
C MET A 198 -24.11 0.84 -0.47
N THR A 199 -23.89 1.60 0.61
CA THR A 199 -23.04 2.78 0.59
C THR A 199 -21.60 2.36 0.71
N VAL A 200 -20.73 2.81 -0.19
CA VAL A 200 -19.30 2.53 -0.14
C VAL A 200 -18.54 3.83 0.13
N ILE A 201 -17.68 3.82 1.13
CA ILE A 201 -16.78 4.94 1.46
C ILE A 201 -15.36 4.43 1.30
N MET A 202 -14.58 5.07 0.45
CA MET A 202 -13.21 4.66 0.16
C MET A 202 -12.26 5.83 0.36
N ALA A 203 -11.38 5.72 1.36
CA ALA A 203 -10.24 6.62 1.49
C ALA A 203 -9.12 6.10 0.58
N GLU A 204 -8.54 6.97 -0.27
CA GLU A 204 -7.51 6.56 -1.22
C GLU A 204 -6.60 7.74 -1.56
N GLN A 205 -5.35 7.45 -1.88
CA GLN A 205 -4.39 8.42 -2.39
C GLN A 205 -4.34 8.43 -3.92
N ASP A 206 -4.58 7.27 -4.55
CA ASP A 206 -4.70 7.15 -5.99
C ASP A 206 -6.08 7.63 -6.46
N THR A 207 -6.10 8.76 -7.15
CA THR A 207 -7.34 9.41 -7.56
C THR A 207 -7.96 8.85 -8.83
N GLU A 208 -7.25 8.00 -9.57
CA GLU A 208 -7.71 7.51 -10.88
C GLU A 208 -9.04 6.76 -10.77
N HIS A 209 -9.09 5.82 -9.85
CA HIS A 209 -10.29 5.02 -9.61
C HIS A 209 -11.39 5.82 -8.90
N ILE A 210 -11.04 6.68 -7.94
CA ILE A 210 -12.01 7.56 -7.27
C ILE A 210 -12.68 8.49 -8.28
N ALA A 211 -11.93 9.06 -9.24
CA ALA A 211 -12.48 9.92 -10.28
C ALA A 211 -13.51 9.21 -11.20
N TYR A 212 -13.36 7.91 -11.37
CA TYR A 212 -14.26 7.09 -12.18
C TYR A 212 -15.52 6.63 -11.42
N TRP A 213 -15.37 6.27 -10.13
CA TRP A 213 -16.40 5.59 -9.36
C TRP A 213 -17.22 6.49 -8.45
N ALA A 214 -16.63 7.61 -7.94
CA ALA A 214 -17.25 8.38 -6.90
C ALA A 214 -18.43 9.23 -7.38
N ASP A 215 -19.58 9.05 -6.71
CA ASP A 215 -20.74 9.94 -6.82
C ASP A 215 -20.48 11.23 -6.01
N GLN A 216 -19.67 11.13 -4.93
CA GLN A 216 -19.28 12.23 -4.07
C GLN A 216 -17.81 12.11 -3.71
N VAL A 217 -17.09 13.22 -3.67
CA VAL A 217 -15.68 13.31 -3.29
C VAL A 217 -15.52 14.28 -2.14
N LEU A 218 -14.93 13.81 -1.05
CA LEU A 218 -14.53 14.62 0.10
C LEU A 218 -13.01 14.84 0.03
N PHE A 219 -12.59 16.07 -0.23
CA PHE A 219 -11.18 16.44 -0.21
C PHE A 219 -10.78 17.00 1.14
N MET A 220 -9.85 16.32 1.81
CA MET A 220 -9.38 16.64 3.15
C MET A 220 -7.96 17.19 3.15
N VAL A 221 -7.72 18.21 3.98
CA VAL A 221 -6.39 18.78 4.26
C VAL A 221 -6.34 19.18 5.72
N ASN A 222 -5.30 18.78 6.44
CA ASN A 222 -5.04 19.16 7.86
C ASN A 222 -6.25 18.95 8.80
N GLY A 223 -6.99 17.86 8.60
CA GLY A 223 -8.14 17.50 9.44
C GLY A 223 -9.45 18.18 9.06
N GLU A 224 -9.51 18.94 7.97
CA GLU A 224 -10.72 19.64 7.50
C GLU A 224 -11.16 19.12 6.13
N VAL A 225 -12.46 19.07 5.87
CA VAL A 225 -13.01 18.87 4.53
C VAL A 225 -13.02 20.22 3.79
N VAL A 226 -12.03 20.43 2.94
CA VAL A 226 -11.88 21.71 2.20
C VAL A 226 -12.73 21.78 0.95
N ARG A 227 -13.13 20.63 0.38
CA ARG A 227 -14.08 20.53 -0.73
C ARG A 227 -14.95 19.30 -0.58
N ASN A 228 -16.21 19.46 -0.95
CA ASN A 228 -17.19 18.40 -1.05
C ASN A 228 -17.93 18.58 -2.38
N GLY A 229 -17.88 17.60 -3.27
CA GLY A 229 -18.46 17.69 -4.61
C GLY A 229 -18.46 16.36 -5.34
N ASP A 230 -18.67 16.38 -6.62
CA ASP A 230 -18.60 15.21 -7.52
C ASP A 230 -17.20 15.05 -8.15
N ALA A 231 -17.03 14.04 -9.00
CA ALA A 231 -15.76 13.76 -9.68
C ALA A 231 -15.23 14.91 -10.56
N SER A 232 -16.07 15.93 -10.92
CA SER A 232 -15.59 17.11 -11.64
C SER A 232 -14.60 17.95 -10.81
N LEU A 233 -14.54 17.72 -9.50
CA LEU A 233 -13.58 18.33 -8.59
C LEU A 233 -12.14 18.08 -9.06
N PHE A 234 -11.82 16.90 -9.59
CA PHE A 234 -10.49 16.57 -10.12
C PHE A 234 -10.05 17.47 -11.29
N THR A 235 -11.00 17.98 -12.07
CA THR A 235 -10.71 18.89 -13.16
C THR A 235 -10.73 20.36 -12.70
N ARG A 236 -11.76 20.74 -11.94
CA ARG A 236 -11.97 22.15 -11.52
C ARG A 236 -10.94 22.61 -10.49
N GLU A 237 -10.56 21.75 -9.57
CA GLU A 237 -9.68 22.08 -8.43
C GLU A 237 -8.29 21.44 -8.57
N ARG A 238 -7.89 21.04 -9.79
CA ARG A 238 -6.64 20.32 -10.05
C ARG A 238 -5.43 20.97 -9.37
N ARG A 239 -5.27 22.28 -9.54
CA ARG A 239 -4.12 23.01 -8.94
C ARG A 239 -4.13 22.94 -7.41
N LEU A 240 -5.30 23.04 -6.80
CA LEU A 240 -5.44 22.94 -5.35
C LEU A 240 -5.08 21.53 -4.87
N LEU A 241 -5.55 20.49 -5.54
CA LEU A 241 -5.26 19.09 -5.25
C LEU A 241 -3.75 18.82 -5.32
N GLU A 242 -3.12 19.16 -6.44
CA GLU A 242 -1.68 18.97 -6.67
C GLU A 242 -0.81 19.75 -5.67
N SER A 243 -1.15 21.01 -5.39
CA SER A 243 -0.42 21.83 -4.42
C SER A 243 -0.55 21.32 -2.98
N SER A 244 -1.63 20.59 -2.69
CA SER A 244 -1.86 19.94 -1.39
C SER A 244 -1.24 18.55 -1.29
N GLY A 245 -0.60 18.02 -2.35
CA GLY A 245 0.03 16.71 -2.35
C GLY A 245 -0.83 15.57 -2.90
N VAL A 246 -2.04 15.87 -3.41
CA VAL A 246 -2.88 14.86 -4.07
C VAL A 246 -2.50 14.75 -5.53
N ARG A 247 -2.20 13.54 -5.98
CA ARG A 247 -1.91 13.27 -7.39
C ARG A 247 -3.20 13.20 -8.20
N VAL A 248 -3.33 14.03 -9.22
CA VAL A 248 -4.43 13.93 -10.19
C VAL A 248 -3.93 13.17 -11.41
N SER A 249 -4.64 12.12 -11.82
CA SER A 249 -4.24 11.29 -12.96
C SER A 249 -4.21 12.09 -14.26
N ASP A 250 -3.13 11.91 -15.04
CA ASP A 250 -2.93 12.50 -16.39
C ASP A 250 -3.28 11.52 -17.52
N GLY A 251 -3.90 10.40 -17.21
CA GLY A 251 -4.19 9.34 -18.16
C GLY A 251 -3.52 8.00 -17.79
N PRO A 252 -3.51 7.01 -18.68
CA PRO A 252 -2.98 5.68 -18.39
C PRO A 252 -1.50 5.70 -18.01
N SER A 253 -1.09 4.75 -17.18
CA SER A 253 0.30 4.57 -16.81
C SER A 253 1.14 4.20 -18.04
N PRO A 254 2.40 4.66 -18.16
CA PRO A 254 3.27 4.33 -19.28
C PRO A 254 3.57 2.83 -19.29
N VAL A 255 3.68 2.26 -20.48
CA VAL A 255 4.20 0.92 -20.68
C VAL A 255 5.74 1.01 -20.68
N ILE A 256 6.38 0.31 -19.75
CA ILE A 256 7.83 0.31 -19.62
C ILE A 256 8.42 -0.77 -20.51
N LYS A 257 9.36 -0.39 -21.39
CA LYS A 257 10.11 -1.33 -22.23
C LYS A 257 11.60 -1.06 -22.12
N ALA A 258 12.40 -2.12 -22.08
CA ALA A 258 13.84 -2.04 -22.21
C ALA A 258 14.21 -1.84 -23.69
N LEU A 259 15.21 -1.00 -23.94
CA LEU A 259 15.89 -1.01 -25.22
C LEU A 259 16.74 -2.29 -25.34
N PRO A 260 16.82 -2.90 -26.53
CA PRO A 260 17.66 -4.08 -26.72
C PRO A 260 19.13 -3.76 -26.37
N VAL A 261 19.67 -4.48 -25.41
CA VAL A 261 21.12 -4.47 -25.14
C VAL A 261 21.75 -5.50 -26.08
N GLY A 262 22.77 -5.10 -26.87
CA GLY A 262 23.46 -6.04 -27.74
C GLY A 262 24.07 -7.20 -26.92
N ASN A 263 23.93 -8.42 -27.38
CA ASN A 263 24.34 -9.66 -26.71
C ASN A 263 25.81 -9.74 -26.27
N ASP A 264 26.68 -8.82 -26.72
CA ASP A 264 28.12 -8.84 -26.46
C ASP A 264 28.60 -7.73 -25.49
N ALA A 265 27.73 -6.90 -24.98
CA ALA A 265 28.11 -5.78 -24.12
C ALA A 265 28.03 -6.18 -22.63
N LYS A 266 29.04 -6.94 -22.16
CA LYS A 266 29.25 -6.99 -20.69
C LYS A 266 29.57 -5.57 -20.20
N PRO A 267 28.92 -5.12 -19.09
CA PRO A 267 29.21 -3.81 -18.54
C PRO A 267 30.68 -3.70 -18.15
N LYS A 268 31.31 -2.56 -18.44
CA LYS A 268 32.75 -2.34 -18.14
C LYS A 268 33.05 -2.40 -16.63
N HIS A 269 32.08 -2.08 -15.80
CA HIS A 269 32.17 -2.09 -14.33
C HIS A 269 30.84 -2.51 -13.73
N ALA A 270 30.58 -3.82 -13.66
CA ALA A 270 29.44 -4.36 -12.91
C ALA A 270 29.69 -4.19 -11.40
N ILE A 271 28.81 -3.48 -10.70
CA ILE A 271 28.84 -3.37 -9.24
C ILE A 271 28.01 -4.48 -8.59
N ILE A 272 27.03 -5.04 -9.30
CA ILE A 272 26.24 -6.21 -8.91
C ILE A 272 26.33 -7.22 -10.04
N SER A 273 26.67 -8.47 -9.71
CA SER A 273 26.70 -9.60 -10.64
C SER A 273 26.04 -10.82 -10.01
N LEU A 274 25.05 -11.35 -10.69
CA LEU A 274 24.40 -12.62 -10.36
C LEU A 274 24.79 -13.63 -11.45
N ASP A 275 25.25 -14.81 -11.03
CA ASP A 275 25.70 -15.87 -11.91
C ASP A 275 24.93 -17.17 -11.59
N HIS A 276 23.99 -17.53 -12.47
CA HIS A 276 23.13 -18.71 -12.38
C HIS A 276 22.42 -18.86 -11.01
N VAL A 277 21.86 -17.75 -10.49
CA VAL A 277 21.25 -17.70 -9.16
C VAL A 277 19.87 -18.36 -9.17
N THR A 278 19.73 -19.39 -8.34
CA THR A 278 18.47 -20.06 -8.03
C THR A 278 18.18 -19.99 -6.55
N HIS A 279 16.92 -19.69 -6.17
CA HIS A 279 16.51 -19.70 -4.78
C HIS A 279 15.16 -20.40 -4.60
N ARG A 280 15.11 -21.34 -3.62
CA ARG A 280 13.88 -22.05 -3.22
C ARG A 280 13.64 -21.85 -1.73
N TYR A 281 12.42 -21.47 -1.37
CA TYR A 281 11.99 -21.41 0.03
C TYR A 281 11.58 -22.80 0.53
N GLY A 282 12.01 -23.16 1.75
CA GLY A 282 11.63 -24.41 2.41
C GLY A 282 12.48 -25.63 2.00
N GLN A 283 12.35 -26.74 2.76
CA GLN A 283 13.13 -27.98 2.58
C GLN A 283 12.43 -29.05 1.73
N GLY A 284 11.30 -28.74 1.07
CA GLY A 284 10.52 -29.69 0.27
C GLY A 284 10.79 -29.54 -1.23
N GLY A 285 11.25 -30.60 -1.88
CA GLY A 285 11.66 -30.61 -3.30
C GLY A 285 10.60 -30.32 -4.36
N ASN A 286 9.34 -29.95 -3.99
CA ASN A 286 8.22 -29.70 -4.90
C ASN A 286 7.80 -28.24 -4.99
N ALA A 287 8.45 -27.31 -4.28
CA ALA A 287 8.11 -25.88 -4.39
C ALA A 287 8.77 -25.28 -5.64
N SER A 288 8.01 -24.51 -6.44
CA SER A 288 8.57 -23.70 -7.52
C SER A 288 9.65 -22.76 -6.96
N PRO A 289 10.78 -22.58 -7.69
CA PRO A 289 11.80 -21.65 -7.25
C PRO A 289 11.24 -20.21 -7.26
N ALA A 290 11.64 -19.41 -6.29
CA ALA A 290 11.34 -18.00 -6.24
C ALA A 290 12.24 -17.19 -7.20
N LEU A 291 13.45 -17.71 -7.47
CA LEU A 291 14.35 -17.31 -8.56
C LEU A 291 14.84 -18.59 -9.23
N ASP A 292 14.87 -18.62 -10.55
CA ASP A 292 15.29 -19.78 -11.33
C ASP A 292 16.29 -19.39 -12.43
N ASP A 293 17.54 -19.79 -12.22
CA ASP A 293 18.68 -19.58 -13.15
C ASP A 293 18.87 -18.12 -13.59
N VAL A 294 18.84 -17.18 -12.63
CA VAL A 294 18.96 -15.75 -12.89
C VAL A 294 20.43 -15.36 -13.04
N SER A 295 20.78 -14.81 -14.22
CA SER A 295 22.08 -14.20 -14.49
C SER A 295 21.91 -12.74 -14.92
N LEU A 296 22.63 -11.82 -14.25
CA LEU A 296 22.45 -10.38 -14.43
C LEU A 296 23.70 -9.61 -13.99
N ASP A 297 24.13 -8.65 -14.79
CA ASP A 297 25.14 -7.67 -14.44
C ASP A 297 24.54 -6.27 -14.41
N ILE A 298 24.67 -5.53 -13.29
CA ILE A 298 24.21 -4.14 -13.15
C ILE A 298 25.41 -3.21 -13.05
N GLU A 299 25.44 -2.20 -13.90
CA GLU A 299 26.50 -1.19 -13.95
C GLU A 299 26.43 -0.26 -12.73
N GLN A 300 27.62 0.18 -12.27
CA GLN A 300 27.74 1.22 -11.25
C GLN A 300 27.05 2.50 -11.71
N GLY A 301 26.26 3.12 -10.82
CA GLY A 301 25.51 4.34 -11.09
C GLY A 301 24.21 4.11 -11.88
N ALA A 302 23.82 2.88 -12.19
CA ALA A 302 22.51 2.60 -12.75
C ALA A 302 21.39 2.90 -11.74
N PHE A 303 20.26 3.43 -12.21
CA PHE A 303 19.01 3.48 -11.46
C PHE A 303 18.04 2.48 -12.09
N VAL A 304 17.93 1.31 -11.48
CA VAL A 304 17.16 0.18 -12.00
C VAL A 304 15.77 0.15 -11.37
N GLY A 305 14.73 0.22 -12.17
CA GLY A 305 13.36 -0.08 -11.76
C GLY A 305 13.11 -1.60 -11.86
N LEU A 306 12.98 -2.28 -10.72
CA LEU A 306 12.67 -3.71 -10.66
C LEU A 306 11.15 -3.87 -10.62
N ILE A 307 10.59 -4.35 -11.72
CA ILE A 307 9.15 -4.49 -11.94
C ILE A 307 8.73 -5.96 -12.12
N GLY A 308 7.45 -6.24 -12.07
CA GLY A 308 6.86 -7.56 -12.23
C GLY A 308 5.69 -7.77 -11.26
N ARG A 309 4.93 -8.86 -11.46
CA ARG A 309 3.76 -9.21 -10.64
C ARG A 309 4.18 -9.55 -9.20
N ASN A 310 3.22 -9.53 -8.27
CA ASN A 310 3.46 -10.04 -6.92
C ASN A 310 3.80 -11.54 -6.98
N GLY A 311 4.82 -11.95 -6.21
CA GLY A 311 5.32 -13.32 -6.25
C GLY A 311 6.34 -13.61 -7.38
N SER A 312 6.67 -12.66 -8.25
CA SER A 312 7.64 -12.88 -9.35
C SER A 312 9.11 -13.00 -8.92
N GLY A 313 9.42 -12.83 -7.62
CA GLY A 313 10.77 -12.97 -7.09
C GLY A 313 11.52 -11.66 -6.82
N LYS A 314 10.89 -10.47 -7.00
CA LYS A 314 11.53 -9.15 -6.82
C LYS A 314 12.20 -8.96 -5.46
N THR A 315 11.43 -9.10 -4.39
CA THR A 315 11.94 -8.97 -3.00
C THR A 315 12.96 -10.06 -2.68
N THR A 316 12.81 -11.27 -3.25
CA THR A 316 13.79 -12.36 -3.11
C THR A 316 15.11 -11.97 -3.77
N LEU A 317 15.10 -11.47 -5.00
CA LEU A 317 16.31 -10.98 -5.68
C LEU A 317 16.95 -9.85 -4.88
N ALA A 318 16.17 -8.87 -4.44
CA ALA A 318 16.66 -7.75 -3.66
C ALA A 318 17.35 -8.19 -2.34
N LYS A 319 16.78 -9.16 -1.62
CA LYS A 319 17.34 -9.69 -0.36
C LYS A 319 18.65 -10.47 -0.53
N HIS A 320 18.95 -10.98 -1.72
CA HIS A 320 20.25 -11.57 -1.99
C HIS A 320 21.36 -10.52 -2.03
N LEU A 321 21.06 -9.28 -2.47
CA LEU A 321 22.06 -8.25 -2.66
C LEU A 321 22.72 -7.77 -1.36
N ASN A 322 22.04 -7.89 -0.23
CA ASN A 322 22.57 -7.52 1.09
C ASN A 322 22.82 -8.73 2.01
N GLY A 323 22.70 -9.96 1.48
CA GLY A 323 22.96 -11.19 2.21
C GLY A 323 21.88 -11.59 3.23
N LEU A 324 20.71 -10.94 3.24
CA LEU A 324 19.58 -11.36 4.09
C LEU A 324 19.12 -12.79 3.81
N ILE A 325 19.26 -13.23 2.57
CA ILE A 325 19.07 -14.62 2.16
C ILE A 325 20.21 -15.05 1.26
N GLN A 326 20.54 -16.33 1.31
CA GLN A 326 21.59 -16.94 0.49
C GLN A 326 20.96 -17.70 -0.68
N PRO A 327 21.57 -17.67 -1.90
CA PRO A 327 21.09 -18.45 -3.01
C PRO A 327 21.20 -19.96 -2.73
N THR A 328 20.26 -20.75 -3.25
CA THR A 328 20.33 -22.22 -3.18
C THR A 328 21.39 -22.73 -4.16
N GLN A 329 21.59 -22.04 -5.29
CA GLN A 329 22.61 -22.30 -6.30
C GLN A 329 23.03 -20.97 -6.94
N GLY A 330 24.24 -20.97 -7.52
CA GLY A 330 24.80 -19.78 -8.17
C GLY A 330 25.59 -18.89 -7.20
N ILE A 331 26.05 -17.74 -7.70
CA ILE A 331 26.91 -16.79 -6.96
C ILE A 331 26.33 -15.37 -7.09
N VAL A 332 26.34 -14.64 -5.99
CA VAL A 332 25.98 -13.21 -5.95
C VAL A 332 27.19 -12.41 -5.51
N ASN A 333 27.69 -11.54 -6.41
CA ASN A 333 28.76 -10.60 -6.12
C ASN A 333 28.20 -9.18 -6.08
N VAL A 334 28.53 -8.45 -5.01
CA VAL A 334 28.08 -7.07 -4.79
C VAL A 334 29.28 -6.24 -4.34
N ASP A 335 29.58 -5.16 -5.06
CA ASP A 335 30.73 -4.29 -4.82
C ASP A 335 32.07 -5.05 -4.73
N GLY A 336 32.22 -6.08 -5.57
CA GLY A 336 33.39 -6.95 -5.62
C GLY A 336 33.44 -8.03 -4.52
N LEU A 337 32.42 -8.14 -3.66
CA LEU A 337 32.33 -9.09 -2.58
C LEU A 337 31.37 -10.24 -2.94
N ASP A 338 31.79 -11.48 -2.70
CA ASP A 338 30.91 -12.65 -2.73
C ASP A 338 30.03 -12.64 -1.46
N VAL A 339 28.73 -12.36 -1.65
CA VAL A 339 27.78 -12.17 -0.53
C VAL A 339 27.71 -13.40 0.38
N SER A 340 27.95 -14.60 -0.14
CA SER A 340 27.94 -15.83 0.66
C SER A 340 29.07 -15.94 1.71
N LYS A 341 30.11 -15.12 1.55
CA LYS A 341 31.30 -15.12 2.41
C LYS A 341 31.30 -14.00 3.45
N HIS A 342 30.30 -13.14 3.43
CA HIS A 342 30.23 -11.99 4.31
C HIS A 342 28.94 -12.01 5.15
N SER A 343 29.02 -11.46 6.34
CA SER A 343 27.85 -11.27 7.22
C SER A 343 26.98 -10.13 6.70
N VAL A 344 25.69 -10.16 7.07
CA VAL A 344 24.74 -9.06 6.76
C VAL A 344 25.25 -7.72 7.28
N GLY A 345 25.91 -7.70 8.45
CA GLY A 345 26.49 -6.49 9.05
C GLY A 345 27.64 -5.91 8.21
N GLU A 346 28.50 -6.75 7.62
CA GLU A 346 29.54 -6.30 6.69
C GLU A 346 28.92 -5.78 5.39
N MET A 347 27.93 -6.51 4.83
CA MET A 347 27.25 -6.09 3.62
C MET A 347 26.46 -4.78 3.80
N ALA A 348 26.04 -4.43 5.01
CA ALA A 348 25.35 -3.17 5.29
C ALA A 348 26.18 -1.90 5.02
N ALA A 349 27.52 -2.02 4.97
CA ALA A 349 28.40 -0.93 4.52
C ALA A 349 28.36 -0.69 3.01
N HIS A 350 27.95 -1.69 2.23
CA HIS A 350 27.92 -1.69 0.76
C HIS A 350 26.51 -1.50 0.23
N VAL A 351 25.49 -2.07 0.89
CA VAL A 351 24.09 -2.06 0.46
C VAL A 351 23.18 -1.54 1.56
N GLY A 352 22.63 -0.36 1.36
CA GLY A 352 21.50 0.13 2.17
C GLY A 352 20.21 -0.48 1.66
N PHE A 353 19.41 -1.09 2.56
CA PHE A 353 18.15 -1.74 2.21
C PHE A 353 16.98 -1.11 2.96
N VAL A 354 15.98 -0.63 2.23
CA VAL A 354 14.72 -0.11 2.78
C VAL A 354 13.63 -1.15 2.55
N PHE A 355 13.05 -1.68 3.63
CA PHE A 355 11.99 -2.69 3.56
C PHE A 355 10.65 -2.08 3.14
N GLN A 356 9.78 -2.89 2.55
CA GLN A 356 8.43 -2.51 2.16
C GLN A 356 7.60 -2.05 3.37
N ASN A 357 7.61 -2.80 4.47
CA ASN A 357 6.96 -2.42 5.72
C ASN A 357 7.97 -1.75 6.66
N PRO A 358 7.78 -0.47 7.04
CA PRO A 358 8.70 0.24 7.94
C PRO A 358 8.79 -0.40 9.34
N ASP A 359 7.74 -1.10 9.79
CA ASP A 359 7.71 -1.74 11.11
C ASP A 359 8.69 -2.92 11.22
N HIS A 360 9.14 -3.48 10.09
CA HIS A 360 10.20 -4.50 10.06
C HIS A 360 11.62 -3.92 10.17
N GLN A 361 11.75 -2.60 10.15
CA GLN A 361 13.05 -1.92 10.14
C GLN A 361 13.25 -1.05 11.38
N ILE A 362 12.20 -0.42 11.89
CA ILE A 362 12.24 0.54 13.00
C ILE A 362 12.29 -0.19 14.34
N PHE A 363 13.24 0.22 15.23
CA PHE A 363 13.40 -0.41 16.55
C PHE A 363 13.92 0.53 17.63
N CYS A 364 14.40 1.76 17.31
CA CYS A 364 14.90 2.70 18.31
C CYS A 364 13.77 3.43 19.05
N SER A 365 14.13 4.01 20.20
CA SER A 365 13.19 4.70 21.09
C SER A 365 12.84 6.11 20.63
N SER A 366 13.64 6.73 19.77
CA SER A 366 13.38 8.05 19.17
C SER A 366 13.73 8.08 17.69
N THR A 367 13.09 8.99 16.95
CA THR A 367 13.34 9.23 15.52
C THR A 367 14.81 9.59 15.25
N LYS A 368 15.41 10.41 16.10
CA LYS A 368 16.80 10.81 16.01
C LYS A 368 17.76 9.62 16.18
N GLU A 369 17.51 8.77 17.18
CA GLU A 369 18.31 7.56 17.41
C GLU A 369 18.18 6.60 16.23
N GLU A 370 16.99 6.42 15.68
CA GLU A 370 16.75 5.56 14.52
C GLU A 370 17.57 6.01 13.30
N ILE A 371 17.59 7.31 13.00
CA ILE A 371 18.37 7.86 11.88
C ILE A 371 19.88 7.80 12.17
N ALA A 372 20.30 7.95 13.42
CA ALA A 372 21.70 7.92 13.83
C ALA A 372 22.28 6.51 13.87
N PHE A 373 21.45 5.47 14.01
CA PHE A 373 21.89 4.10 14.27
C PHE A 373 22.82 3.56 13.18
N GLY A 374 22.41 3.61 11.91
CA GLY A 374 23.19 3.12 10.78
C GLY A 374 24.57 3.80 10.65
N PRO A 375 24.64 5.14 10.56
CA PRO A 375 25.90 5.89 10.55
C PRO A 375 26.81 5.56 11.74
N THR A 376 26.25 5.41 12.95
CA THR A 376 27.03 5.07 14.15
C THR A 376 27.58 3.64 14.06
N ALA A 377 26.77 2.67 13.63
CA ALA A 377 27.18 1.29 13.44
C ALA A 377 28.28 1.13 12.37
N LEU A 378 28.32 2.01 11.38
CA LEU A 378 29.41 2.10 10.39
C LEU A 378 30.68 2.75 10.94
N GLY A 379 30.72 3.16 12.22
CA GLY A 379 31.90 3.71 12.89
C GLY A 379 32.19 5.17 12.56
N LEU A 380 31.22 5.94 12.11
CA LEU A 380 31.41 7.36 11.84
C LEU A 380 31.54 8.15 13.15
N ASP A 381 32.32 9.24 13.11
CA ASP A 381 32.47 10.15 14.24
C ASP A 381 31.15 10.90 14.56
N ALA A 382 31.00 11.32 15.83
CA ALA A 382 29.78 11.92 16.33
C ALA A 382 29.37 13.22 15.57
N ALA A 383 30.32 14.00 15.09
CA ALA A 383 30.04 15.24 14.34
C ALA A 383 29.46 14.92 12.95
N THR A 384 30.02 13.90 12.28
CA THR A 384 29.51 13.40 11.00
C THR A 384 28.12 12.78 11.17
N VAL A 385 27.90 11.97 12.23
CA VAL A 385 26.58 11.38 12.54
C VAL A 385 25.56 12.51 12.76
N PHE A 386 25.85 13.48 13.62
CA PHE A 386 24.96 14.62 13.88
C PHE A 386 24.56 15.35 12.59
N LYS A 387 25.55 15.67 11.75
CA LYS A 387 25.31 16.35 10.47
C LYS A 387 24.39 15.54 9.55
N ARG A 388 24.60 14.23 9.41
CA ARG A 388 23.77 13.36 8.58
C ARG A 388 22.34 13.25 9.11
N VAL A 389 22.18 13.17 10.43
CA VAL A 389 20.86 13.14 11.08
C VAL A 389 20.11 14.45 10.80
N ASP A 390 20.73 15.60 11.01
CA ASP A 390 20.12 16.91 10.78
C ASP A 390 19.72 17.12 9.31
N GLU A 391 20.58 16.68 8.36
CA GLU A 391 20.25 16.68 6.93
C GLU A 391 19.00 15.84 6.63
N MET A 392 18.86 14.65 7.23
CA MET A 392 17.70 13.78 7.02
C MET A 392 16.45 14.35 7.70
N MET A 393 16.57 14.87 8.92
CA MET A 393 15.48 15.54 9.62
C MET A 393 14.92 16.71 8.81
N THR A 394 15.79 17.51 8.21
CA THR A 394 15.40 18.64 7.35
C THR A 394 14.75 18.15 6.05
N LEU A 395 15.35 17.15 5.40
CA LEU A 395 14.89 16.63 4.12
C LEU A 395 13.48 16.05 4.18
N PHE A 396 13.18 15.31 5.26
CA PHE A 396 11.92 14.61 5.45
C PHE A 396 10.92 15.33 6.37
N ASP A 397 11.26 16.56 6.85
CA ASP A 397 10.43 17.36 7.77
C ASP A 397 10.12 16.63 9.08
N LEU A 398 11.14 15.99 9.66
CA LEU A 398 11.03 15.15 10.85
C LEU A 398 11.43 15.86 12.16
N HIS A 399 11.90 17.11 12.14
CA HIS A 399 12.37 17.82 13.35
C HIS A 399 11.33 17.86 14.48
N ARG A 400 10.04 17.98 14.13
CA ARG A 400 8.94 17.95 15.13
C ARG A 400 8.77 16.61 15.84
N TYR A 401 9.40 15.56 15.32
CA TYR A 401 9.35 14.20 15.85
C TYR A 401 10.71 13.71 16.39
N GLU A 402 11.69 14.61 16.55
CA GLU A 402 13.08 14.26 16.90
C GLU A 402 13.17 13.29 18.07
N ASP A 403 12.48 13.59 19.18
CA ASP A 403 12.47 12.81 20.41
C ASP A 403 11.24 11.87 20.53
N VAL A 404 10.43 11.75 19.48
CA VAL A 404 9.23 10.90 19.46
C VAL A 404 9.61 9.51 18.98
N SER A 405 9.05 8.47 19.63
CA SER A 405 9.23 7.08 19.19
C SER A 405 8.61 6.88 17.80
N PRO A 406 9.35 6.38 16.81
CA PRO A 406 8.82 6.15 15.48
C PRO A 406 7.60 5.22 15.47
N ALA A 407 7.54 4.24 16.38
CA ALA A 407 6.43 3.29 16.49
C ALA A 407 5.07 3.97 16.78
N THR A 408 5.09 5.21 17.31
CA THR A 408 3.87 5.97 17.63
C THR A 408 3.44 6.93 16.51
N LEU A 409 4.24 7.04 15.45
CA LEU A 409 3.97 7.90 14.31
C LEU A 409 2.96 7.26 13.33
N GLY A 410 2.35 8.06 12.50
CA GLY A 410 1.55 7.57 11.37
C GLY A 410 2.40 6.78 10.37
N TYR A 411 1.75 5.95 9.54
CA TYR A 411 2.47 5.09 8.58
C TYR A 411 3.40 5.88 7.65
N GLY A 412 2.95 7.03 7.12
CA GLY A 412 3.77 7.88 6.24
C GLY A 412 5.00 8.46 6.92
N GLU A 413 4.87 8.88 8.17
CA GLU A 413 5.99 9.37 8.98
C GLU A 413 6.96 8.23 9.33
N ARG A 414 6.46 7.04 9.72
CA ARG A 414 7.32 5.86 9.93
C ARG A 414 8.11 5.51 8.66
N ARG A 415 7.46 5.57 7.50
CA ARG A 415 8.10 5.35 6.21
C ARG A 415 9.22 6.36 5.94
N ALA A 416 8.97 7.64 6.23
CA ALA A 416 9.97 8.69 6.10
C ALA A 416 11.17 8.46 7.03
N VAL A 417 10.94 8.02 8.27
CA VAL A 417 12.01 7.65 9.22
C VAL A 417 12.84 6.47 8.70
N ALA A 418 12.18 5.39 8.25
CA ALA A 418 12.85 4.21 7.70
C ALA A 418 13.72 4.53 6.46
N LEU A 419 13.22 5.40 5.56
CA LEU A 419 14.01 5.89 4.43
C LEU A 419 15.20 6.73 4.90
N SER A 420 14.98 7.63 5.86
CA SER A 420 15.99 8.52 6.41
C SER A 420 17.15 7.74 7.05
N SER A 421 16.85 6.69 7.83
CA SER A 421 17.88 5.89 8.53
C SER A 421 18.83 5.20 7.56
N VAL A 422 18.32 4.69 6.43
CA VAL A 422 19.16 4.03 5.41
C VAL A 422 19.91 5.05 4.54
N ILE A 423 19.25 6.12 4.09
CA ILE A 423 19.90 7.15 3.26
C ILE A 423 21.03 7.84 4.03
N ALA A 424 20.90 8.01 5.34
CA ALA A 424 21.96 8.56 6.22
C ALA A 424 23.25 7.75 6.19
N MET A 425 23.19 6.44 5.90
CA MET A 425 24.37 5.57 5.80
C MET A 425 25.26 5.93 4.60
N ARG A 426 24.69 6.43 3.50
CA ARG A 426 25.38 6.78 2.25
C ARG A 426 26.18 5.62 1.65
N THR A 427 25.55 4.48 1.55
CA THR A 427 26.11 3.28 0.92
C THR A 427 26.25 3.44 -0.61
N PRO A 428 27.21 2.77 -1.28
CA PRO A 428 27.36 2.83 -2.73
C PRO A 428 26.17 2.24 -3.51
N ILE A 429 25.43 1.32 -2.88
CA ILE A 429 24.23 0.70 -3.45
C ILE A 429 23.06 0.95 -2.50
N LEU A 430 21.91 1.33 -3.07
CA LEU A 430 20.66 1.57 -2.35
C LEU A 430 19.55 0.71 -2.95
N VAL A 431 18.99 -0.19 -2.15
CA VAL A 431 17.85 -1.03 -2.50
C VAL A 431 16.61 -0.49 -1.80
N LEU A 432 15.57 -0.18 -2.56
CA LEU A 432 14.33 0.41 -2.09
C LEU A 432 13.16 -0.51 -2.46
N ASP A 433 12.52 -1.12 -1.47
CA ASP A 433 11.34 -1.96 -1.70
C ASP A 433 10.08 -1.12 -1.48
N GLU A 434 9.38 -0.77 -2.59
CA GLU A 434 8.18 0.08 -2.64
C GLU A 434 8.32 1.41 -1.88
N PRO A 435 9.34 2.26 -2.15
CA PRO A 435 9.70 3.40 -1.31
C PRO A 435 8.62 4.46 -1.18
N THR A 436 7.66 4.51 -2.09
CA THR A 436 6.60 5.52 -2.15
C THR A 436 5.23 5.02 -1.70
N ALA A 437 5.11 3.73 -1.35
CA ALA A 437 3.85 3.19 -0.86
C ALA A 437 3.39 3.90 0.43
N GLY A 438 2.12 4.33 0.48
CA GLY A 438 1.56 5.06 1.62
C GLY A 438 2.04 6.50 1.80
N LEU A 439 2.87 7.04 0.88
CA LEU A 439 3.28 8.44 0.86
C LEU A 439 2.38 9.26 -0.08
N ASP A 440 2.07 10.48 0.31
CA ASP A 440 1.43 11.42 -0.60
C ASP A 440 2.37 11.81 -1.76
N HIS A 441 1.80 12.35 -2.83
CA HIS A 441 2.55 12.68 -4.04
C HIS A 441 3.71 13.68 -3.79
N ARG A 442 3.55 14.62 -2.85
CA ARG A 442 4.57 15.61 -2.52
C ARG A 442 5.76 14.96 -1.82
N LEU A 443 5.49 14.11 -0.84
CA LEU A 443 6.54 13.40 -0.10
C LEU A 443 7.21 12.35 -0.99
N ALA A 444 6.44 11.57 -1.77
CA ALA A 444 6.96 10.63 -2.74
C ALA A 444 7.89 11.29 -3.77
N SER A 445 7.49 12.45 -4.32
CA SER A 445 8.33 13.22 -5.26
C SER A 445 9.61 13.74 -4.60
N ARG A 446 9.55 14.16 -3.32
CA ARG A 446 10.73 14.60 -2.56
C ARG A 446 11.70 13.45 -2.32
N VAL A 447 11.20 12.28 -1.90
CA VAL A 447 11.98 11.06 -1.71
C VAL A 447 12.70 10.66 -3.00
N LEU A 448 11.93 10.46 -4.08
CA LEU A 448 12.50 10.03 -5.36
C LEU A 448 13.45 11.07 -5.98
N GLY A 449 13.14 12.37 -5.83
CA GLY A 449 14.06 13.44 -6.26
C GLY A 449 15.36 13.46 -5.46
N THR A 450 15.36 13.02 -4.19
CA THR A 450 16.57 12.85 -3.39
C THR A 450 17.37 11.64 -3.83
N VAL A 451 16.69 10.51 -4.04
CA VAL A 451 17.31 9.28 -4.56
C VAL A 451 17.93 9.53 -5.95
N GLU A 452 17.23 10.27 -6.83
CA GLU A 452 17.78 10.68 -8.13
C GLU A 452 19.06 11.51 -7.99
N LYS A 453 19.11 12.46 -7.02
CA LYS A 453 20.34 13.23 -6.76
C LYS A 453 21.47 12.33 -6.29
N LEU A 454 21.21 11.37 -5.39
CA LEU A 454 22.22 10.39 -4.95
C LEU A 454 22.72 9.56 -6.13
N ASN A 455 21.82 9.09 -6.98
CA ASN A 455 22.19 8.35 -8.19
C ASN A 455 23.07 9.17 -9.14
N ARG A 456 22.74 10.44 -9.38
CA ARG A 456 23.60 11.36 -10.19
C ARG A 456 24.99 11.58 -9.59
N HIS A 457 25.18 11.32 -8.29
CA HIS A 457 26.49 11.33 -7.62
C HIS A 457 27.14 9.95 -7.56
N GLY A 458 26.67 8.99 -8.34
CA GLY A 458 27.31 7.68 -8.53
C GLY A 458 26.75 6.55 -7.67
N VAL A 459 25.73 6.80 -6.83
CA VAL A 459 25.07 5.72 -6.08
C VAL A 459 24.25 4.86 -7.05
N THR A 460 24.43 3.55 -6.99
CA THR A 460 23.60 2.60 -7.73
C THR A 460 22.28 2.37 -6.98
N VAL A 461 21.16 2.44 -7.68
CA VAL A 461 19.85 2.32 -7.06
C VAL A 461 19.05 1.17 -7.70
N ILE A 462 18.50 0.29 -6.85
CA ILE A 462 17.53 -0.72 -7.24
C ILE A 462 16.21 -0.36 -6.56
N MET A 463 15.20 -0.02 -7.34
CA MET A 463 13.89 0.36 -6.83
C MET A 463 12.82 -0.64 -7.29
N ILE A 464 12.31 -1.43 -6.37
CA ILE A 464 11.09 -2.21 -6.60
C ILE A 464 9.91 -1.23 -6.56
N SER A 465 9.10 -1.20 -7.60
CA SER A 465 7.91 -0.34 -7.61
C SER A 465 6.83 -0.83 -8.57
N HIS A 466 5.58 -0.64 -8.16
CA HIS A 466 4.38 -0.79 -8.99
C HIS A 466 3.93 0.54 -9.61
N ASP A 467 4.54 1.69 -9.23
CA ASP A 467 4.29 2.98 -9.87
C ASP A 467 5.12 3.11 -11.17
N MET A 468 4.53 2.68 -12.29
CA MET A 468 5.19 2.74 -13.60
C MET A 468 5.57 4.17 -14.02
N ARG A 469 4.84 5.18 -13.53
CA ARG A 469 5.18 6.58 -13.80
C ARG A 469 6.44 7.00 -13.06
N ALA A 470 6.59 6.55 -11.81
CA ALA A 470 7.82 6.76 -11.04
C ALA A 470 9.01 6.04 -11.69
N VAL A 471 8.84 4.77 -12.08
CA VAL A 471 9.87 4.01 -12.81
C VAL A 471 10.26 4.73 -14.10
N TYR A 472 9.30 5.12 -14.94
CA TYR A 472 9.57 5.82 -16.20
C TYR A 472 10.31 7.15 -15.99
N ARG A 473 9.92 7.92 -14.97
CA ARG A 473 10.47 9.24 -14.69
C ARG A 473 11.89 9.20 -14.13
N TYR A 474 12.15 8.34 -13.14
CA TYR A 474 13.37 8.39 -12.33
C TYR A 474 14.39 7.32 -12.71
N CYS A 475 13.96 6.14 -13.18
CA CYS A 475 14.88 5.07 -13.48
C CYS A 475 15.56 5.27 -14.85
N THR A 476 16.80 4.79 -14.94
CA THR A 476 17.58 4.73 -16.19
C THR A 476 17.42 3.38 -16.88
N HIS A 477 17.23 2.32 -16.09
CA HIS A 477 17.09 0.94 -16.55
C HIS A 477 15.82 0.32 -15.98
N VAL A 478 15.31 -0.69 -16.66
CA VAL A 478 14.25 -1.57 -16.16
C VAL A 478 14.76 -2.99 -16.10
N LEU A 479 14.37 -3.69 -15.04
CA LEU A 479 14.52 -5.13 -14.86
C LEU A 479 13.13 -5.69 -14.56
N GLU A 480 12.63 -6.56 -15.41
CA GLU A 480 11.33 -7.20 -15.22
C GLU A 480 11.50 -8.67 -14.91
N LEU A 481 10.83 -9.09 -13.81
CA LEU A 481 10.77 -10.48 -13.38
C LEU A 481 9.37 -11.05 -13.58
N GLU A 482 9.29 -12.27 -14.10
CA GLU A 482 8.08 -13.08 -14.16
C GLU A 482 8.43 -14.52 -13.77
N ASP A 483 7.67 -15.09 -12.80
CA ASP A 483 7.83 -16.45 -12.30
C ASP A 483 9.30 -16.86 -11.97
N GLY A 484 10.06 -15.93 -11.39
CA GLY A 484 11.45 -16.16 -11.00
C GLY A 484 12.49 -15.98 -12.11
N HIS A 485 12.08 -15.61 -13.34
CA HIS A 485 12.96 -15.40 -14.48
C HIS A 485 13.02 -13.93 -14.91
N ILE A 486 14.14 -13.53 -15.52
CA ILE A 486 14.25 -12.21 -16.14
C ILE A 486 13.56 -12.23 -17.51
N VAL A 487 12.54 -11.38 -17.68
CA VAL A 487 11.83 -11.17 -18.95
C VAL A 487 12.54 -10.11 -19.80
N GLN A 488 12.94 -9.01 -19.16
CA GLN A 488 13.72 -7.95 -19.83
C GLN A 488 14.65 -7.26 -18.82
N TYR A 489 15.79 -6.81 -19.33
CA TYR A 489 16.72 -5.91 -18.65
C TYR A 489 17.40 -4.99 -19.66
N GLY A 490 17.46 -3.71 -19.35
CA GLY A 490 18.15 -2.72 -20.19
C GLY A 490 17.72 -1.28 -19.90
N PRO A 491 18.31 -0.31 -20.62
CA PRO A 491 17.90 1.09 -20.55
C PRO A 491 16.43 1.25 -20.91
N ILE A 492 15.72 2.16 -20.23
CA ILE A 492 14.30 2.44 -20.51
C ILE A 492 14.16 3.19 -21.83
N ASP A 493 13.27 2.69 -22.70
CA ASP A 493 12.86 3.40 -23.92
C ASP A 493 11.99 4.61 -23.58
N LYS A 494 12.56 5.79 -23.60
CA LYS A 494 11.87 7.08 -23.35
C LYS A 494 11.37 7.75 -24.65
N SER A 495 11.46 7.10 -25.79
CA SER A 495 11.02 7.66 -27.08
C SER A 495 9.50 7.87 -27.19
N GLN A 496 8.72 7.22 -26.33
CA GLN A 496 7.24 7.31 -26.33
C GLN A 496 6.69 8.59 -25.68
N GLU A 497 7.52 9.42 -25.05
CA GLU A 497 7.09 10.70 -24.43
C GLU A 497 6.47 11.68 -25.44
N ALA A 498 6.87 11.63 -26.71
CA ALA A 498 6.38 12.51 -27.77
C ALA A 498 4.98 12.16 -28.30
N GLN A 499 4.44 10.97 -27.99
CA GLN A 499 3.13 10.52 -28.52
C GLN A 499 1.98 10.64 -27.51
N GLN A 500 2.25 10.95 -26.25
CA GLN A 500 1.25 11.04 -25.18
C GLN A 500 0.94 12.47 -24.73
N SER A 501 1.02 13.45 -25.61
CA SER A 501 0.49 14.80 -25.33
C SER A 501 -1.02 14.74 -25.03
N PRO A 502 -1.54 15.44 -23.99
CA PRO A 502 -2.88 15.27 -23.48
C PRO A 502 -4.01 15.87 -24.32
N ALA A 503 -3.80 16.03 -25.63
CA ALA A 503 -4.84 16.51 -26.54
C ALA A 503 -5.37 15.37 -27.40
N ARG A 504 -6.59 14.91 -27.10
CA ARG A 504 -7.42 13.97 -27.83
C ARG A 504 -7.25 12.46 -27.52
N GLN A 505 -7.68 12.05 -26.33
CA GLN A 505 -8.38 10.77 -26.25
C GLN A 505 -9.66 10.96 -25.46
N ALA A 506 -10.78 11.04 -26.19
CA ALA A 506 -12.11 10.92 -25.65
C ALA A 506 -12.19 9.61 -24.85
N ARG A 507 -12.80 9.72 -23.65
CA ARG A 507 -13.13 8.65 -22.74
C ARG A 507 -13.56 7.39 -23.50
N GLN A 508 -12.69 6.39 -23.62
CA GLN A 508 -13.16 5.04 -23.88
C GLN A 508 -13.68 4.50 -22.56
N PRO A 509 -14.93 4.02 -22.52
CA PRO A 509 -15.45 3.40 -21.32
C PRO A 509 -14.59 2.18 -21.00
N TYR A 510 -14.20 2.07 -19.75
CA TYR A 510 -13.57 0.90 -19.15
C TYR A 510 -14.35 -0.35 -19.60
N LYS A 511 -13.69 -1.26 -20.31
CA LYS A 511 -14.32 -2.50 -20.75
C LYS A 511 -14.48 -3.43 -19.55
N SER A 512 -15.63 -3.37 -18.88
CA SER A 512 -16.08 -4.46 -18.01
C SER A 512 -16.05 -5.76 -18.82
N ARG A 513 -15.37 -6.79 -18.33
CA ARG A 513 -15.59 -8.15 -18.82
C ARG A 513 -17.07 -8.45 -18.59
N GLY A 514 -17.80 -8.76 -19.64
CA GLY A 514 -19.25 -8.80 -19.71
C GLY A 514 -19.94 -9.54 -18.55
N PRO A 515 -21.26 -9.37 -18.39
CA PRO A 515 -22.02 -9.82 -17.24
C PRO A 515 -21.89 -11.33 -17.05
N VAL A 516 -21.36 -11.76 -15.90
CA VAL A 516 -21.41 -13.16 -15.47
C VAL A 516 -22.82 -13.43 -14.97
N SER A 517 -23.66 -13.99 -15.84
CA SER A 517 -25.10 -14.19 -15.63
C SER A 517 -25.48 -15.23 -14.55
N ALA A 518 -24.48 -15.96 -14.00
CA ALA A 518 -24.73 -17.02 -13.01
C ALA A 518 -24.96 -16.50 -11.58
N THR A 519 -24.34 -15.37 -11.20
CA THR A 519 -24.38 -14.87 -9.82
C THR A 519 -25.73 -14.22 -9.47
N HIS A 520 -26.44 -13.69 -10.44
CA HIS A 520 -27.76 -13.07 -10.22
C HIS A 520 -28.86 -14.09 -9.88
N VAL A 521 -28.71 -15.33 -10.34
CA VAL A 521 -29.64 -16.43 -10.07
C VAL A 521 -29.41 -17.00 -8.67
N LEU A 522 -28.15 -17.13 -8.23
CA LEU A 522 -27.81 -17.75 -6.94
C LEU A 522 -28.17 -16.85 -5.74
N LEU A 523 -27.95 -15.53 -5.82
CA LEU A 523 -28.34 -14.59 -4.77
C LEU A 523 -29.87 -14.47 -4.61
N LYS A 524 -30.62 -14.64 -5.70
CA LYS A 524 -32.09 -14.65 -5.67
C LYS A 524 -32.64 -15.95 -5.09
N ILE A 525 -32.00 -17.08 -5.38
CA ILE A 525 -32.38 -18.41 -4.83
C ILE A 525 -32.11 -18.47 -3.33
N ALA A 526 -30.96 -17.96 -2.85
CA ALA A 526 -30.62 -17.92 -1.42
C ALA A 526 -31.60 -17.04 -0.61
N LYS A 527 -32.06 -15.93 -1.18
CA LYS A 527 -33.03 -15.05 -0.54
C LYS A 527 -34.45 -15.65 -0.52
N ASP A 528 -34.87 -16.30 -1.61
CA ASP A 528 -36.18 -16.97 -1.73
C ASP A 528 -36.26 -18.24 -0.88
N GLU A 529 -35.14 -18.90 -0.56
CA GLU A 529 -35.12 -20.06 0.36
C GLU A 529 -35.11 -19.63 1.83
N CYS A 530 -34.41 -18.55 2.19
CA CYS A 530 -34.43 -18.00 3.55
C CYS A 530 -35.83 -17.50 3.96
N ASP A 531 -36.55 -16.82 3.04
CA ASP A 531 -37.94 -16.37 3.26
C ASP A 531 -38.97 -17.51 3.31
N LYS A 532 -38.59 -18.73 2.90
CA LYS A 532 -39.44 -19.93 3.00
C LYS A 532 -39.25 -20.76 4.26
N GLU A 533 -38.08 -20.66 4.91
CA GLU A 533 -37.80 -21.35 6.19
C GLU A 533 -38.27 -20.53 7.40
N GLU A 534 -38.55 -19.22 7.26
CA GLU A 534 -39.17 -18.37 8.28
C GLU A 534 -40.71 -18.36 8.27
N ARG A 535 -41.34 -19.11 7.38
CA ARG A 535 -42.80 -19.36 7.37
C ARG A 535 -43.13 -20.80 7.74
#